data_59748bb76ae5f03d751db049f6aa028e
#
_entry.id   59748bb76ae5f03d751db049f6aa028e
#
_cell.length_a   1.000
_cell.length_b   1.000
_cell.length_c   1.000
_cell.angle_alpha   90.00
_cell.angle_beta   90.00
_cell.angle_gamma   90.00
#
_symmetry.space_group_name_H-M   'P 1'
#
loop_
_entity.id
_entity.type
_entity.pdbx_description
1 polymer ?
#
loop_
_entity_poly.entity_id
_entity_poly.type
_entity_poly.pdbx_seq_one_letter_code
_entity_poly.pdbx_strand_id
1 'polypeptide(L)'
;HLDKLPKEEGPLLLIAAGTGFSQAKAIAEDLLNQGTSRPVHVYWGARTVTGLYMADLPEQWSEDHENVHFSAVISEQNDWEGKQGLLYQAIVADIDDLSICQAVCCGSPNMVYATLDAMVDHGFRQDHMISDVFTIAPRDES
;
A
#
# COMPACT_ATOMS: atom_id res chain seq x y z
N HIS A 1 14.59 -5.44 -4.04
CA HIS A 1 13.13 -5.37 -3.90
C HIS A 1 12.43 -5.19 -5.23
N LEU A 2 12.90 -4.25 -6.04
CA LEU A 2 12.31 -4.03 -7.35
C LEU A 2 12.46 -5.23 -8.27
N ASP A 3 13.52 -5.99 -8.10
CA ASP A 3 13.75 -7.18 -8.90
C ASP A 3 12.64 -8.22 -8.76
N LYS A 4 11.91 -8.17 -7.63
CA LYS A 4 10.84 -9.12 -7.36
C LYS A 4 9.49 -8.63 -7.86
N LEU A 5 9.37 -7.37 -8.25
CA LEU A 5 8.12 -6.86 -8.78
C LEU A 5 7.92 -7.42 -10.18
N PRO A 6 6.78 -8.04 -10.45
CA PRO A 6 6.47 -8.43 -11.82
C PRO A 6 6.51 -7.21 -12.73
N LYS A 7 7.00 -7.39 -13.95
CA LYS A 7 7.12 -6.28 -14.90
C LYS A 7 5.79 -6.00 -15.60
N GLU A 8 4.73 -6.20 -14.89
CA GLU A 8 3.41 -6.09 -15.48
C GLU A 8 2.84 -4.69 -15.37
N GLU A 9 1.84 -4.43 -16.17
CA GLU A 9 1.32 -3.09 -16.36
C GLU A 9 0.10 -2.78 -15.52
N GLY A 10 -0.36 -3.69 -14.70
CA GLY A 10 -1.51 -3.42 -13.85
C GLY A 10 -1.21 -2.35 -12.80
N PRO A 11 -2.24 -1.83 -12.13
CA PRO A 11 -2.02 -0.88 -11.05
C PRO A 11 -1.17 -1.49 -9.94
N LEU A 12 -0.29 -0.68 -9.37
CA LEU A 12 0.54 -1.08 -8.23
C LEU A 12 0.04 -0.40 -6.98
N LEU A 13 -0.20 -1.18 -5.94
CA LEU A 13 -0.61 -0.67 -4.65
C LEU A 13 0.58 -0.73 -3.70
N LEU A 14 1.02 0.43 -3.21
CA LEU A 14 2.05 0.52 -2.18
C LEU A 14 1.34 0.75 -0.85
N ILE A 15 1.32 -0.27 -0.02
CA ILE A 15 0.53 -0.28 1.21
C ILE A 15 1.48 -0.29 2.39
N ALA A 16 1.36 0.70 3.27
CA ALA A 16 2.25 0.81 4.42
C ALA A 16 1.48 1.18 5.67
N ALA A 17 1.91 0.65 6.80
CA ALA A 17 1.37 1.00 8.10
C ALA A 17 2.49 1.52 8.99
N GLY A 18 2.25 2.66 9.63
CA GLY A 18 3.20 3.26 10.55
C GLY A 18 4.56 3.51 9.91
N THR A 19 5.61 3.03 10.56
CA THR A 19 6.99 3.21 10.08
C THR A 19 7.32 2.38 8.86
N GLY A 20 6.44 1.44 8.46
CA GLY A 20 6.62 0.70 7.22
C GLY A 20 6.65 1.59 5.99
N PHE A 21 6.22 2.84 6.12
CA PHE A 21 6.26 3.79 5.01
C PHE A 21 7.68 4.03 4.48
N SER A 22 8.71 3.91 5.31
CA SER A 22 10.08 4.10 4.85
C SER A 22 10.43 3.16 3.70
N GLN A 23 9.96 1.92 3.76
CA GLN A 23 10.18 0.93 2.72
C GLN A 23 9.37 1.26 1.48
N ALA A 24 8.11 1.63 1.65
CA ALA A 24 7.26 2.03 0.53
C ALA A 24 7.82 3.26 -0.16
N LYS A 25 8.35 4.21 0.60
CA LYS A 25 8.99 5.42 0.07
C LYS A 25 10.15 5.08 -0.86
N ALA A 26 11.02 4.17 -0.44
CA ALA A 26 12.16 3.79 -1.27
C ALA A 26 11.71 3.20 -2.60
N ILE A 27 10.70 2.34 -2.57
CA ILE A 27 10.16 1.72 -3.77
C ILE A 27 9.52 2.77 -4.68
N ALA A 28 8.72 3.66 -4.11
CA ALA A 28 8.05 4.70 -4.89
C ALA A 28 9.07 5.61 -5.57
N GLU A 29 10.11 6.03 -4.85
CA GLU A 29 11.12 6.91 -5.41
C GLU A 29 11.87 6.24 -6.56
N ASP A 30 12.17 4.96 -6.44
CA ASP A 30 12.80 4.23 -7.52
C ASP A 30 11.91 4.16 -8.76
N LEU A 31 10.62 3.88 -8.58
CA LEU A 31 9.69 3.81 -9.69
C LEU A 31 9.54 5.15 -10.39
N LEU A 32 9.45 6.24 -9.62
CA LEU A 32 9.32 7.58 -10.20
C LEU A 32 10.61 7.98 -10.94
N ASN A 33 11.77 7.61 -10.41
CA ASN A 33 13.04 7.88 -11.07
C ASN A 33 13.18 7.11 -12.39
N GLN A 34 12.54 5.96 -12.49
CA GLN A 34 12.53 5.16 -13.72
C GLN A 34 11.49 5.65 -14.73
N GLY A 35 10.66 6.62 -14.35
CA GLY A 35 9.66 7.18 -15.24
C GLY A 35 8.47 6.26 -15.49
N THR A 36 8.07 5.49 -14.48
CA THR A 36 6.93 4.58 -14.64
C THR A 36 5.67 5.32 -15.04
N SER A 37 4.88 4.72 -15.92
CA SER A 37 3.59 5.27 -16.33
C SER A 37 2.41 4.46 -15.79
N ARG A 38 2.67 3.35 -15.10
CA ARG A 38 1.59 2.53 -14.53
C ARG A 38 0.91 3.28 -13.39
N PRO A 39 -0.38 3.04 -13.16
CA PRO A 39 -1.03 3.64 -11.98
C PRO A 39 -0.38 3.13 -10.68
N VAL A 40 -0.04 4.05 -9.78
CA VAL A 40 0.53 3.73 -8.48
C VAL A 40 -0.37 4.34 -7.42
N HIS A 41 -0.92 3.50 -6.55
CA HIS A 41 -1.78 3.93 -5.45
C HIS A 41 -1.02 3.71 -4.14
N VAL A 42 -0.72 4.78 -3.44
CA VAL A 42 -0.01 4.72 -2.16
C VAL A 42 -1.03 4.83 -1.02
N TYR A 43 -1.08 3.82 -0.18
CA TYR A 43 -1.93 3.80 1.00
C TYR A 43 -1.06 3.75 2.24
N TRP A 44 -1.17 4.76 3.09
CA TRP A 44 -0.39 4.83 4.31
C TRP A 44 -1.34 4.94 5.50
N GLY A 45 -1.34 3.92 6.34
CA GLY A 45 -2.19 3.85 7.51
C GLY A 45 -1.42 4.18 8.78
N ALA A 46 -2.06 4.90 9.67
CA ALA A 46 -1.54 5.19 10.99
C ALA A 46 -2.70 5.26 11.98
N ARG A 47 -2.38 5.12 13.27
CA ARG A 47 -3.42 5.21 14.29
C ARG A 47 -3.90 6.64 14.47
N THR A 48 -2.98 7.60 14.37
CA THR A 48 -3.29 9.03 14.51
C THR A 48 -2.56 9.82 13.43
N VAL A 49 -2.94 11.09 13.27
CA VAL A 49 -2.32 11.99 12.29
C VAL A 49 -0.81 12.13 12.53
N THR A 50 -0.39 12.14 13.80
CA THR A 50 1.05 12.28 14.11
C THR A 50 1.87 11.10 13.60
N GLY A 51 1.23 9.96 13.34
CA GLY A 51 1.94 8.83 12.75
C GLY A 51 2.26 9.01 11.28
N LEU A 52 1.63 9.98 10.62
CA LEU A 52 1.89 10.29 9.21
C LEU A 52 3.00 11.33 9.08
N TYR A 53 4.16 11.00 9.57
CA TYR A 53 5.26 11.94 9.79
C TYR A 53 5.89 12.50 8.51
N MET A 54 5.60 11.90 7.35
CA MET A 54 6.12 12.35 6.06
C MET A 54 5.00 12.46 5.01
N ALA A 55 3.78 12.76 5.43
CA ALA A 55 2.63 12.78 4.50
C ALA A 55 2.80 13.78 3.36
N ASP A 56 3.54 14.87 3.58
CA ASP A 56 3.78 15.86 2.54
C ASP A 56 4.47 15.26 1.32
N LEU A 57 5.29 14.26 1.52
CA LEU A 57 6.07 13.65 0.45
C LEU A 57 5.19 12.87 -0.55
N PRO A 58 4.37 11.90 -0.11
CA PRO A 58 3.49 11.22 -1.07
C PRO A 58 2.41 12.14 -1.65
N GLU A 59 1.99 13.17 -0.92
CA GLU A 59 1.11 14.17 -1.50
C GLU A 59 1.78 14.89 -2.66
N GLN A 60 3.06 15.23 -2.52
CA GLN A 60 3.81 15.86 -3.58
C GLN A 60 3.95 14.94 -4.78
N TRP A 61 4.16 13.65 -4.58
CA TRP A 61 4.21 12.69 -5.67
C TRP A 61 2.92 12.70 -6.48
N SER A 62 1.77 12.75 -5.80
CA SER A 62 0.49 12.73 -6.48
C SER A 62 0.23 14.02 -7.24
N GLU A 63 0.79 15.14 -6.80
CA GLU A 63 0.67 16.40 -7.52
C GLU A 63 1.60 16.44 -8.75
N ASP A 64 2.78 15.85 -8.64
CA ASP A 64 3.79 15.90 -9.70
C ASP A 64 3.56 14.85 -10.79
N HIS A 65 2.82 13.78 -10.50
CA HIS A 65 2.63 12.65 -11.40
C HIS A 65 1.16 12.26 -11.48
N GLU A 66 0.59 12.34 -12.67
CA GLU A 66 -0.84 12.03 -12.87
C GLU A 66 -1.18 10.59 -12.54
N ASN A 67 -0.21 9.68 -12.65
CA ASN A 67 -0.44 8.26 -12.42
C ASN A 67 -0.27 7.85 -10.96
N VAL A 68 0.06 8.79 -10.07
CA VAL A 68 0.27 8.49 -8.65
C VAL A 68 -0.89 9.05 -7.82
N HIS A 69 -1.45 8.21 -6.97
CA HIS A 69 -2.54 8.58 -6.07
C HIS A 69 -2.16 8.24 -4.64
N PHE A 70 -2.44 9.13 -3.71
CA PHE A 70 -2.10 8.93 -2.31
C PHE A 70 -3.35 8.99 -1.44
N SER A 71 -3.46 8.05 -0.51
CA SER A 71 -4.53 8.02 0.49
C SER A 71 -3.92 7.76 1.86
N ALA A 72 -4.20 8.64 2.80
CA ALA A 72 -3.84 8.45 4.21
C ALA A 72 -5.06 7.93 4.95
N VAL A 73 -4.87 6.91 5.79
CA VAL A 73 -5.95 6.27 6.54
C VAL A 73 -5.62 6.31 8.03
N ILE A 74 -6.52 6.88 8.82
CA ILE A 74 -6.35 6.99 10.27
C ILE A 74 -7.36 6.08 10.97
N SER A 75 -6.88 5.21 11.83
CA SER A 75 -7.74 4.20 12.44
C SER A 75 -8.35 4.62 13.78
N GLU A 76 -7.77 5.57 14.51
CA GLU A 76 -8.21 5.90 15.86
C GLU A 76 -8.59 7.36 16.11
N GLN A 77 -8.52 8.22 15.10
CA GLN A 77 -8.75 9.64 15.28
C GLN A 77 -10.03 10.07 14.54
N ASN A 78 -11.07 10.39 15.28
CA ASN A 78 -12.40 10.64 14.73
C ASN A 78 -12.56 12.00 14.04
N ASP A 79 -11.70 12.96 14.36
CA ASP A 79 -11.80 14.31 13.79
C ASP A 79 -10.92 14.49 12.54
N TRP A 80 -10.37 13.40 12.02
CA TRP A 80 -9.56 13.43 10.81
C TRP A 80 -10.45 13.63 9.58
N GLU A 81 -10.06 14.52 8.70
CA GLU A 81 -10.83 14.83 7.48
C GLU A 81 -10.65 13.83 6.35
N GLY A 82 -9.63 12.98 6.43
CA GLY A 82 -9.39 11.96 5.42
C GLY A 82 -10.12 10.67 5.70
N LYS A 83 -9.61 9.58 5.13
CA LYS A 83 -10.22 8.27 5.33
C LYS A 83 -9.97 7.76 6.74
N GLN A 84 -10.96 7.08 7.28
CA GLN A 84 -10.88 6.46 8.59
C GLN A 84 -11.11 4.96 8.47
N GLY A 85 -10.63 4.21 9.46
CA GLY A 85 -10.80 2.77 9.51
C GLY A 85 -9.52 2.05 9.23
N LEU A 86 -9.63 0.79 8.82
CA LEU A 86 -8.46 -0.03 8.52
C LEU A 86 -8.07 0.13 7.05
N LEU A 87 -6.78 -0.03 6.78
CA LEU A 87 -6.23 0.15 5.43
C LEU A 87 -6.97 -0.67 4.38
N TYR A 88 -7.24 -1.95 4.68
CA TYR A 88 -7.89 -2.80 3.69
C TYR A 88 -9.28 -2.33 3.33
N GLN A 89 -9.97 -1.67 4.27
CA GLN A 89 -11.31 -1.14 4.00
C GLN A 89 -11.24 -0.02 2.96
N ALA A 90 -10.24 0.85 3.05
CA ALA A 90 -10.05 1.91 2.07
C ALA A 90 -9.70 1.33 0.70
N ILE A 91 -8.84 0.34 0.67
CA ILE A 91 -8.39 -0.27 -0.58
C ILE A 91 -9.57 -0.92 -1.32
N VAL A 92 -10.36 -1.75 -0.62
CA VAL A 92 -11.46 -2.43 -1.27
C VAL A 92 -12.59 -1.48 -1.68
N ALA A 93 -12.70 -0.35 -1.00
CA ALA A 93 -13.69 0.67 -1.38
C ALA A 93 -13.25 1.46 -2.61
N ASP A 94 -11.94 1.68 -2.78
CA ASP A 94 -11.42 2.52 -3.85
C ASP A 94 -11.16 1.78 -5.15
N ILE A 95 -10.77 0.50 -5.07
CA ILE A 95 -10.30 -0.25 -6.22
C ILE A 95 -11.38 -1.22 -6.67
N ASP A 96 -11.91 -1.03 -7.87
CA ASP A 96 -13.00 -1.84 -8.40
C ASP A 96 -12.57 -3.26 -8.74
N ASP A 97 -11.40 -3.42 -9.33
CA ASP A 97 -10.93 -4.74 -9.77
C ASP A 97 -9.54 -5.01 -9.20
N LEU A 98 -9.52 -5.71 -8.08
CA LEU A 98 -8.25 -6.08 -7.44
C LEU A 98 -7.52 -7.20 -8.17
N SER A 99 -8.20 -7.94 -9.04
CA SER A 99 -7.58 -9.09 -9.72
C SER A 99 -6.47 -8.67 -10.68
N ILE A 100 -6.46 -7.42 -11.15
CA ILE A 100 -5.44 -6.92 -12.07
C ILE A 100 -4.32 -6.18 -11.35
N CYS A 101 -4.42 -6.03 -10.03
CA CYS A 101 -3.48 -5.24 -9.26
C CYS A 101 -2.31 -6.07 -8.75
N GLN A 102 -1.20 -5.38 -8.52
CA GLN A 102 -0.06 -5.91 -7.80
C GLN A 102 0.15 -5.05 -6.57
N ALA A 103 0.74 -5.61 -5.51
CA ALA A 103 0.87 -4.88 -4.27
C ALA A 103 2.20 -5.16 -3.58
N VAL A 104 2.72 -4.13 -2.90
CA VAL A 104 3.80 -4.27 -1.93
C VAL A 104 3.23 -3.80 -0.60
N CYS A 105 3.33 -4.64 0.42
CA CYS A 105 2.73 -4.35 1.72
C CYS A 105 3.81 -4.33 2.80
N CYS A 106 3.90 -3.22 3.51
CA CYS A 106 4.95 -2.96 4.50
C CYS A 106 4.33 -2.66 5.85
N GLY A 107 4.61 -3.50 6.84
CA GLY A 107 4.05 -3.33 8.17
C GLY A 107 4.29 -4.56 9.03
N SER A 108 3.56 -4.64 10.14
CA SER A 108 3.67 -5.81 11.02
C SER A 108 3.06 -7.05 10.36
N PRO A 109 3.45 -8.25 10.80
CA PRO A 109 2.85 -9.48 10.26
C PRO A 109 1.33 -9.50 10.34
N ASN A 110 0.75 -9.08 11.46
CA ASN A 110 -0.70 -9.09 11.62
C ASN A 110 -1.37 -8.17 10.59
N MET A 111 -0.82 -6.97 10.39
CA MET A 111 -1.36 -6.02 9.44
C MET A 111 -1.26 -6.55 8.00
N VAL A 112 -0.10 -7.10 7.65
CA VAL A 112 0.11 -7.57 6.28
C VAL A 112 -0.83 -8.72 5.96
N TYR A 113 -0.96 -9.70 6.85
CA TYR A 113 -1.84 -10.85 6.60
C TYR A 113 -3.32 -10.45 6.62
N ALA A 114 -3.72 -9.55 7.51
CA ALA A 114 -5.10 -9.07 7.53
C ALA A 114 -5.44 -8.34 6.23
N THR A 115 -4.53 -7.53 5.74
CA THR A 115 -4.71 -6.81 4.48
C THR A 115 -4.80 -7.78 3.30
N LEU A 116 -3.88 -8.75 3.25
CA LEU A 116 -3.88 -9.75 2.18
C LEU A 116 -5.19 -10.54 2.16
N ASP A 117 -5.62 -11.03 3.33
CA ASP A 117 -6.82 -11.85 3.40
C ASP A 117 -8.06 -11.06 2.96
N ALA A 118 -8.17 -9.81 3.40
CA ALA A 118 -9.30 -8.98 2.99
C ALA A 118 -9.30 -8.69 1.49
N MET A 119 -8.12 -8.43 0.92
CA MET A 119 -8.01 -8.18 -0.50
C MET A 119 -8.34 -9.43 -1.32
N VAL A 120 -7.88 -10.60 -0.87
CA VAL A 120 -8.18 -11.87 -1.55
C VAL A 120 -9.68 -12.13 -1.53
N ASP A 121 -10.36 -11.83 -0.44
CA ASP A 121 -11.82 -11.97 -0.35
C ASP A 121 -12.55 -11.09 -1.38
N HIS A 122 -11.87 -10.06 -1.89
CA HIS A 122 -12.43 -9.14 -2.87
C HIS A 122 -11.81 -9.30 -4.26
N GLY A 123 -11.18 -10.45 -4.52
CA GLY A 123 -10.71 -10.80 -5.85
C GLY A 123 -9.22 -10.61 -6.11
N PHE A 124 -8.47 -10.10 -5.13
CA PHE A 124 -7.02 -9.95 -5.31
C PHE A 124 -6.34 -11.31 -5.40
N ARG A 125 -5.32 -11.41 -6.23
CA ARG A 125 -4.56 -12.64 -6.37
C ARG A 125 -3.44 -12.68 -5.34
N GLN A 126 -3.44 -13.68 -4.49
CA GLN A 126 -2.48 -13.81 -3.39
C GLN A 126 -1.03 -13.73 -3.86
N ASP A 127 -0.72 -14.31 -5.01
CA ASP A 127 0.64 -14.32 -5.54
C ASP A 127 1.07 -12.97 -6.14
N HIS A 128 0.19 -11.98 -6.14
CA HIS A 128 0.50 -10.64 -6.61
C HIS A 128 0.93 -9.69 -5.49
N MET A 129 1.07 -10.16 -4.26
CA MET A 129 1.56 -9.34 -3.16
C MET A 129 2.98 -9.72 -2.78
N ILE A 130 3.82 -8.70 -2.61
CA ILE A 130 5.19 -8.83 -2.12
C ILE A 130 5.26 -8.19 -0.74
N SER A 131 5.90 -8.87 0.19
CA SER A 131 6.15 -8.32 1.52
C SER A 131 7.29 -9.09 2.17
N ASP A 132 8.16 -8.37 2.89
CA ASP A 132 9.22 -9.00 3.68
C ASP A 132 8.64 -9.91 4.76
N VAL A 133 7.42 -9.63 5.22
CA VAL A 133 6.75 -10.44 6.23
C VAL A 133 6.64 -11.91 5.80
N PHE A 134 6.44 -12.17 4.52
CA PHE A 134 6.27 -13.54 4.02
C PHE A 134 7.54 -14.38 4.21
N THR A 135 8.70 -13.73 4.26
CA THR A 135 9.98 -14.40 4.50
C THR A 135 10.34 -14.42 5.99
N ILE A 136 10.14 -13.30 6.69
CA ILE A 136 10.54 -13.12 8.08
C ILE A 136 9.60 -13.85 9.04
N ALA A 137 8.29 -13.80 8.77
CA ALA A 137 7.26 -14.34 9.63
C ALA A 137 6.22 -15.10 8.81
N PRO A 138 6.62 -16.21 8.18
CA PRO A 138 5.69 -16.95 7.34
C PRO A 138 4.53 -17.51 8.16
N ARG A 139 3.35 -17.51 7.54
CA ARG A 139 2.14 -18.01 8.16
C ARG A 139 1.99 -19.50 7.84
N ASP A 140 1.51 -20.25 8.83
CA ASP A 140 1.18 -21.65 8.61
C ASP A 140 -0.05 -21.74 7.72
N GLU A 141 0.07 -22.43 6.60
CA GLU A 141 -0.99 -22.52 5.61
C GLU A 141 -1.72 -23.87 5.63
N SER A 142 -1.58 -24.59 6.71
CA SER A 142 -2.23 -25.89 6.84
C SER A 142 -3.76 -25.83 6.73
#